data_9c17f0a78a8f19725dbd87824645be01
#
_entry.id   9c17f0a78a8f19725dbd87824645be01
#
_cell.length_a   1.000
_cell.length_b   1.000
_cell.length_c   1.000
_cell.angle_alpha   90.00
_cell.angle_beta   90.00
_cell.angle_gamma   90.00
#
_symmetry.space_group_name_H-M   'P 1'
#
loop_
_entity.id
_entity.type
_entity.pdbx_description
1 polymer ?
#
loop_
_entity_poly.entity_id
_entity_poly.type
_entity_poly.pdbx_seq_one_letter_code
_entity_poly.pdbx_strand_id
1 'polypeptide(L)'
;MPLAVFAAPTFSALIAVVILSYMTVGICMWYSMSWQQVLRDLSVLQCGINFLPFGIGSVAAVALSAYLLPRVAAQWIMAVGVVCVLAASLLLATQPVQQTYWQQTFPAIVFLGFCPDFVYLAAQIIASNSVSRKHQGVASSLIGTLNLYGNALGLGVAATIETEIVKGSTEDGSSQGENSVSGYRAALYFGAGIAAVSLLLDFAFVRMPKNDREGWEEEIEDVEQEPDVLVASAIQRPSAA
;
A
#
# COMPACT_ATOMS: atom_id res chain seq x y z
N MET A 1 6.56 12.32 -18.72
CA MET A 1 5.63 12.54 -17.62
C MET A 1 5.66 14.02 -17.28
N PRO A 2 4.54 14.75 -17.28
CA PRO A 2 4.57 16.15 -16.85
C PRO A 2 4.88 16.18 -15.35
N LEU A 3 5.98 16.86 -14.99
CA LEU A 3 6.40 17.05 -13.58
C LEU A 3 5.34 17.80 -12.75
N ALA A 4 4.37 18.41 -13.41
CA ALA A 4 3.23 19.07 -12.79
C ALA A 4 2.39 18.15 -11.87
N VAL A 5 2.36 16.85 -12.13
CA VAL A 5 1.65 15.86 -11.28
C VAL A 5 2.25 15.77 -9.88
N PHE A 6 3.56 16.03 -9.74
CA PHE A 6 4.26 16.04 -8.45
C PHE A 6 4.18 17.38 -7.70
N ALA A 7 3.60 18.41 -8.30
CA ALA A 7 3.47 19.73 -7.68
C ALA A 7 2.42 19.73 -6.55
N ALA A 8 1.46 18.80 -6.58
CA ALA A 8 0.47 18.68 -5.51
C ALA A 8 1.10 18.01 -4.28
N PRO A 9 1.14 18.69 -3.11
CA PRO A 9 1.78 18.14 -1.91
C PRO A 9 1.12 16.83 -1.43
N THR A 10 -0.18 16.69 -1.59
CA THR A 10 -0.95 15.48 -1.29
C THR A 10 -0.52 14.28 -2.14
N PHE A 11 -0.19 14.50 -3.42
CA PHE A 11 0.21 13.43 -4.33
C PHE A 11 1.58 12.84 -3.98
N SER A 12 2.55 13.67 -3.60
CA SER A 12 3.88 13.20 -3.17
C SER A 12 3.82 12.39 -1.88
N ALA A 13 3.00 12.84 -0.92
CA ALA A 13 2.77 12.09 0.32
C ALA A 13 2.06 10.75 0.06
N LEU A 14 1.07 10.74 -0.82
CA LEU A 14 0.37 9.54 -1.25
C LEU A 14 1.34 8.49 -1.81
N ILE A 15 2.26 8.89 -2.69
CA ILE A 15 3.29 8.01 -3.25
C ILE A 15 4.13 7.37 -2.14
N ALA A 16 4.58 8.17 -1.17
CA ALA A 16 5.38 7.68 -0.05
C ALA A 16 4.60 6.67 0.80
N VAL A 17 3.35 6.97 1.15
CA VAL A 17 2.49 6.08 1.93
C VAL A 17 2.25 4.76 1.19
N VAL A 18 1.97 4.80 -0.12
CA VAL A 18 1.76 3.61 -0.94
C VAL A 18 3.01 2.74 -0.96
N ILE A 19 4.19 3.31 -1.26
CA ILE A 19 5.45 2.55 -1.28
C ILE A 19 5.71 1.89 0.07
N LEU A 20 5.67 2.64 1.17
CA LEU A 20 5.96 2.15 2.51
C LEU A 20 4.96 1.06 2.96
N SER A 21 3.68 1.22 2.65
CA SER A 21 2.66 0.22 2.95
C SER A 21 2.92 -1.09 2.20
N TYR A 22 3.23 -1.01 0.90
CA TYR A 22 3.53 -2.21 0.12
C TYR A 22 4.88 -2.83 0.43
N MET A 23 5.87 -2.06 0.89
CA MET A 23 7.09 -2.63 1.49
C MET A 23 6.74 -3.56 2.64
N THR A 24 5.89 -3.11 3.55
CA THR A 24 5.46 -3.93 4.70
C THR A 24 4.64 -5.14 4.26
N VAL A 25 3.73 -5.00 3.29
CA VAL A 25 2.94 -6.12 2.75
C VAL A 25 3.85 -7.20 2.18
N GLY A 26 4.85 -6.82 1.36
CA GLY A 26 5.81 -7.76 0.79
C GLY A 26 6.60 -8.52 1.85
N ILE A 27 7.09 -7.82 2.89
CA ILE A 27 7.77 -8.41 4.03
C ILE A 27 6.86 -9.41 4.74
N CYS A 28 5.66 -9.00 5.12
CA CYS A 28 4.71 -9.86 5.83
C CYS A 28 4.33 -11.10 5.03
N MET A 29 4.07 -10.96 3.73
CA MET A 29 3.75 -12.10 2.85
C MET A 29 4.86 -13.12 2.80
N TRP A 30 6.09 -12.67 2.55
CA TRP A 30 7.23 -13.56 2.43
C TRP A 30 7.56 -14.25 3.76
N TYR A 31 7.71 -13.47 4.83
CA TYR A 31 8.14 -14.01 6.12
C TYR A 31 7.07 -14.85 6.80
N SER A 32 5.78 -14.60 6.56
CA SER A 32 4.71 -15.49 7.06
C SER A 32 4.72 -16.85 6.38
N MET A 33 5.04 -16.92 5.08
CA MET A 33 5.22 -18.18 4.35
C MET A 33 6.49 -18.90 4.81
N SER A 34 7.61 -18.20 4.85
CA SER A 34 8.90 -18.75 5.28
C SER A 34 8.84 -19.28 6.71
N TRP A 35 8.17 -18.59 7.61
CA TRP A 35 7.94 -19.04 8.99
C TRP A 35 7.22 -20.39 9.05
N GLN A 36 6.17 -20.55 8.25
CA GLN A 36 5.41 -21.80 8.23
C GLN A 36 6.18 -22.94 7.59
N GLN A 37 6.94 -22.70 6.53
CA GLN A 37 7.68 -23.74 5.81
C GLN A 37 8.99 -24.12 6.52
N VAL A 38 9.77 -23.13 6.96
CA VAL A 38 11.12 -23.37 7.49
C VAL A 38 11.11 -23.67 8.98
N LEU A 39 10.33 -22.92 9.78
CA LEU A 39 10.35 -23.08 11.24
C LEU A 39 9.31 -24.07 11.76
N ARG A 40 8.19 -24.25 11.06
CA ARG A 40 7.14 -25.21 11.44
C ARG A 40 7.12 -26.47 10.58
N ASP A 41 8.00 -26.55 9.59
CA ASP A 41 8.14 -27.71 8.68
C ASP A 41 6.81 -28.16 8.04
N LEU A 42 5.93 -27.17 7.73
CA LEU A 42 4.64 -27.45 7.11
C LEU A 42 4.82 -27.69 5.60
N SER A 43 4.05 -28.62 5.06
CA SER A 43 4.03 -28.86 3.61
C SER A 43 3.52 -27.63 2.85
N VAL A 44 3.95 -27.47 1.60
CA VAL A 44 3.53 -26.35 0.73
C VAL A 44 2.00 -26.27 0.61
N LEU A 45 1.33 -27.43 0.56
CA LEU A 45 -0.13 -27.50 0.50
C LEU A 45 -0.78 -26.96 1.77
N GLN A 46 -0.26 -27.31 2.95
CA GLN A 46 -0.76 -26.78 4.23
C GLN A 46 -0.54 -25.27 4.34
N CYS A 47 0.61 -24.76 3.90
CA CYS A 47 0.84 -23.32 3.84
C CYS A 47 -0.16 -22.63 2.92
N GLY A 48 -0.47 -23.20 1.76
CA GLY A 48 -1.50 -22.68 0.86
C GLY A 48 -2.89 -22.64 1.50
N ILE A 49 -3.29 -23.70 2.21
CA ILE A 49 -4.55 -23.77 2.95
C ILE A 49 -4.58 -22.71 4.07
N ASN A 50 -3.49 -22.53 4.79
CA ASN A 50 -3.35 -21.53 5.84
C ASN A 50 -3.40 -20.08 5.28
N PHE A 51 -3.18 -19.88 3.98
CA PHE A 51 -3.28 -18.60 3.31
C PHE A 51 -4.68 -18.31 2.74
N LEU A 52 -5.63 -19.25 2.75
CA LEU A 52 -7.01 -19.02 2.32
C LEU A 52 -7.69 -17.83 3.01
N PRO A 53 -7.50 -17.58 4.33
CA PRO A 53 -8.08 -16.42 5.00
C PRO A 53 -7.61 -15.08 4.43
N PHE A 54 -6.43 -15.00 3.83
CA PHE A 54 -5.97 -13.81 3.09
C PHE A 54 -6.91 -13.51 1.92
N GLY A 55 -7.22 -14.51 1.08
CA GLY A 55 -8.13 -14.34 -0.05
C GLY A 55 -9.55 -13.96 0.37
N ILE A 56 -10.06 -14.58 1.45
CA ILE A 56 -11.38 -14.24 2.00
C ILE A 56 -11.37 -12.80 2.54
N GLY A 57 -10.31 -12.41 3.24
CA GLY A 57 -10.09 -11.06 3.74
C GLY A 57 -10.04 -10.02 2.62
N SER A 58 -9.35 -10.33 1.53
CA SER A 58 -9.24 -9.48 0.34
C SER A 58 -10.60 -9.26 -0.32
N VAL A 59 -11.37 -10.32 -0.56
CA VAL A 59 -12.75 -10.19 -1.10
C VAL A 59 -13.63 -9.35 -0.18
N ALA A 60 -13.56 -9.57 1.12
CA ALA A 60 -14.29 -8.79 2.10
C ALA A 60 -13.85 -7.31 2.11
N ALA A 61 -12.55 -7.06 1.97
CA ALA A 61 -11.97 -5.71 1.89
C ALA A 61 -12.48 -4.94 0.66
N VAL A 62 -12.50 -5.57 -0.50
CA VAL A 62 -13.05 -4.96 -1.73
C VAL A 62 -14.53 -4.63 -1.58
N ALA A 63 -15.33 -5.56 -1.07
CA ALA A 63 -16.76 -5.34 -0.84
C ALA A 63 -17.01 -4.21 0.18
N LEU A 64 -16.23 -4.19 1.27
CA LEU A 64 -16.32 -3.17 2.31
C LEU A 64 -15.86 -1.80 1.79
N SER A 65 -14.80 -1.75 0.98
CA SER A 65 -14.34 -0.52 0.33
C SER A 65 -15.42 0.06 -0.58
N ALA A 66 -16.04 -0.77 -1.43
CA ALA A 66 -17.12 -0.33 -2.31
C ALA A 66 -18.31 0.27 -1.53
N TYR A 67 -18.60 -0.27 -0.34
CA TYR A 67 -19.66 0.25 0.53
C TYR A 67 -19.24 1.53 1.27
N LEU A 68 -17.99 1.64 1.70
CA LEU A 68 -17.46 2.76 2.49
C LEU A 68 -17.13 3.98 1.63
N LEU A 69 -16.60 3.81 0.43
CA LEU A 69 -16.14 4.91 -0.44
C LEU A 69 -17.16 6.04 -0.65
N PRO A 70 -18.47 5.77 -0.86
CA PRO A 70 -19.45 6.85 -0.96
C PRO A 70 -19.76 7.53 0.37
N ARG A 71 -19.37 6.92 1.52
CA ARG A 71 -19.73 7.39 2.86
C ARG A 71 -18.60 8.03 3.63
N VAL A 72 -17.37 7.56 3.39
CA VAL A 72 -16.18 7.94 4.15
C VAL A 72 -15.13 8.48 3.18
N ALA A 73 -14.36 9.48 3.59
CA ALA A 73 -13.25 9.99 2.77
C ALA A 73 -12.18 8.90 2.56
N ALA A 74 -11.63 8.83 1.36
CA ALA A 74 -10.67 7.79 0.94
C ALA A 74 -9.44 7.71 1.87
N GLN A 75 -9.00 8.83 2.45
CA GLN A 75 -7.91 8.89 3.42
C GLN A 75 -8.13 7.98 4.65
N TRP A 76 -9.36 7.92 5.17
CA TRP A 76 -9.65 7.06 6.33
C TRP A 76 -9.64 5.58 5.97
N ILE A 77 -10.05 5.23 4.75
CA ILE A 77 -9.98 3.86 4.24
C ILE A 77 -8.52 3.44 4.10
N MET A 78 -7.67 4.35 3.60
CA MET A 78 -6.23 4.11 3.48
C MET A 78 -5.58 3.95 4.87
N ALA A 79 -5.90 4.82 5.83
CA ALA A 79 -5.43 4.72 7.21
C ALA A 79 -5.79 3.37 7.85
N VAL A 80 -7.03 2.90 7.69
CA VAL A 80 -7.44 1.57 8.18
C VAL A 80 -6.62 0.46 7.53
N GLY A 81 -6.35 0.53 6.22
CA GLY A 81 -5.48 -0.42 5.53
C GLY A 81 -4.07 -0.45 6.11
N VAL A 82 -3.47 0.72 6.37
CA VAL A 82 -2.13 0.83 6.97
C VAL A 82 -2.12 0.31 8.42
N VAL A 83 -3.17 0.59 9.22
CA VAL A 83 -3.32 0.01 10.56
C VAL A 83 -3.41 -1.51 10.51
N CYS A 84 -4.13 -2.07 9.54
CA CYS A 84 -4.24 -3.53 9.37
C CYS A 84 -2.86 -4.16 9.10
N VAL A 85 -2.03 -3.60 8.21
CA VAL A 85 -0.71 -4.16 7.94
C VAL A 85 0.26 -3.96 9.11
N LEU A 86 0.15 -2.86 9.84
CA LEU A 86 0.92 -2.65 11.06
C LEU A 86 0.57 -3.72 12.12
N ALA A 87 -0.72 -3.95 12.34
CA ALA A 87 -1.20 -5.00 13.26
C ALA A 87 -0.75 -6.40 12.80
N ALA A 88 -0.86 -6.72 11.51
CA ALA A 88 -0.40 -7.98 10.94
C ALA A 88 1.11 -8.19 11.18
N SER A 89 1.92 -7.17 10.90
CA SER A 89 3.37 -7.22 11.08
C SER A 89 3.76 -7.44 12.54
N LEU A 90 3.11 -6.75 13.48
CA LEU A 90 3.35 -6.94 14.92
C LEU A 90 2.92 -8.32 15.41
N LEU A 91 1.77 -8.83 14.97
CA LEU A 91 1.31 -10.17 15.31
C LEU A 91 2.27 -11.24 14.79
N LEU A 92 2.78 -11.10 13.56
CA LEU A 92 3.76 -12.02 12.99
C LEU A 92 5.13 -11.91 13.68
N ALA A 93 5.59 -10.71 14.04
CA ALA A 93 6.87 -10.48 14.71
C ALA A 93 6.90 -11.07 16.13
N THR A 94 5.78 -11.02 16.83
CA THR A 94 5.67 -11.48 18.24
C THR A 94 5.25 -12.94 18.38
N GLN A 95 4.94 -13.64 17.27
CA GLN A 95 4.46 -15.02 17.34
C GLN A 95 5.54 -15.99 17.88
N PRO A 96 5.21 -16.88 18.84
CA PRO A 96 6.07 -17.97 19.25
C PRO A 96 6.17 -19.07 18.18
N VAL A 97 7.33 -19.74 18.08
CA VAL A 97 7.57 -20.78 17.07
C VAL A 97 6.58 -21.96 17.22
N GLN A 98 6.31 -22.38 18.46
CA GLN A 98 5.47 -23.52 18.81
C GLN A 98 3.98 -23.20 18.97
N GLN A 99 3.54 -22.01 18.55
CA GLN A 99 2.16 -21.57 18.75
C GLN A 99 1.20 -22.19 17.74
N THR A 100 -0.05 -22.41 18.19
CA THR A 100 -1.14 -22.85 17.30
C THR A 100 -1.46 -21.78 16.26
N TYR A 101 -1.74 -22.20 15.03
CA TYR A 101 -2.07 -21.31 13.90
C TYR A 101 -3.17 -20.29 14.24
N TRP A 102 -4.20 -20.69 14.95
CA TRP A 102 -5.39 -19.88 15.22
C TRP A 102 -5.18 -18.66 16.15
N GLN A 103 -4.12 -18.66 16.94
CA GLN A 103 -3.92 -17.63 17.96
C GLN A 103 -3.40 -16.30 17.37
N GLN A 104 -2.33 -16.33 16.59
CA GLN A 104 -1.70 -15.13 16.01
C GLN A 104 -1.57 -15.19 14.50
N THR A 105 -1.24 -16.34 13.92
CA THR A 105 -1.03 -16.46 12.48
C THR A 105 -2.31 -16.21 11.71
N PHE A 106 -3.44 -16.79 12.12
CA PHE A 106 -4.74 -16.59 11.47
C PHE A 106 -5.20 -15.13 11.47
N PRO A 107 -5.30 -14.43 12.62
CA PRO A 107 -5.71 -13.02 12.59
C PRO A 107 -4.72 -12.13 11.83
N ALA A 108 -3.41 -12.41 11.90
CA ALA A 108 -2.43 -11.67 11.13
C ALA A 108 -2.65 -11.80 9.61
N ILE A 109 -2.94 -13.02 9.12
CA ILE A 109 -3.21 -13.27 7.70
C ILE A 109 -4.53 -12.59 7.26
N VAL A 110 -5.55 -12.59 8.11
CA VAL A 110 -6.80 -11.84 7.84
C VAL A 110 -6.52 -10.35 7.71
N PHE A 111 -5.82 -9.73 8.68
CA PHE A 111 -5.46 -8.31 8.61
C PHE A 111 -4.58 -8.00 7.40
N LEU A 112 -3.68 -8.90 7.05
CA LEU A 112 -2.83 -8.77 5.86
C LEU A 112 -3.66 -8.76 4.57
N GLY A 113 -4.79 -9.50 4.52
CA GLY A 113 -5.72 -9.51 3.38
C GLY A 113 -6.47 -8.19 3.19
N PHE A 114 -6.72 -7.43 4.26
CA PHE A 114 -7.42 -6.14 4.14
C PHE A 114 -6.53 -5.02 3.60
N CYS A 115 -5.24 -5.00 3.94
CA CYS A 115 -4.36 -3.87 3.65
C CYS A 115 -4.21 -3.57 2.16
N PRO A 116 -3.81 -4.51 1.28
CA PRO A 116 -3.50 -4.20 -0.10
C PRO A 116 -4.68 -3.59 -0.84
N ASP A 117 -5.90 -4.08 -0.59
CA ASP A 117 -7.10 -3.62 -1.28
C ASP A 117 -7.56 -2.26 -0.76
N PHE A 118 -7.53 -2.02 0.55
CA PHE A 118 -7.87 -0.72 1.12
C PHE A 118 -6.91 0.37 0.68
N VAL A 119 -5.60 0.12 0.75
CA VAL A 119 -4.59 1.08 0.33
C VAL A 119 -4.66 1.32 -1.17
N TYR A 120 -4.82 0.27 -1.99
CA TYR A 120 -4.85 0.39 -3.45
C TYR A 120 -6.05 1.19 -3.93
N LEU A 121 -7.25 0.83 -3.48
CA LEU A 121 -8.48 1.50 -3.91
C LEU A 121 -8.53 2.96 -3.44
N ALA A 122 -8.14 3.22 -2.18
CA ALA A 122 -8.05 4.58 -1.68
C ALA A 122 -7.02 5.42 -2.44
N ALA A 123 -5.83 4.86 -2.69
CA ALA A 123 -4.77 5.53 -3.44
C ALA A 123 -5.18 5.84 -4.89
N GLN A 124 -5.89 4.93 -5.56
CA GLN A 124 -6.41 5.16 -6.90
C GLN A 124 -7.38 6.34 -6.96
N ILE A 125 -8.26 6.45 -5.96
CA ILE A 125 -9.24 7.53 -5.89
C ILE A 125 -8.55 8.86 -5.59
N ILE A 126 -7.68 8.89 -4.58
CA ILE A 126 -6.94 10.10 -4.22
C ILE A 126 -6.09 10.56 -5.41
N ALA A 127 -5.36 9.63 -6.05
CA ALA A 127 -4.54 9.94 -7.22
C ALA A 127 -5.38 10.48 -8.39
N SER A 128 -6.53 9.87 -8.68
CA SER A 128 -7.40 10.32 -9.76
C SER A 128 -8.05 11.69 -9.50
N ASN A 129 -8.30 12.01 -8.24
CA ASN A 129 -8.87 13.30 -7.85
C ASN A 129 -7.82 14.43 -7.76
N SER A 130 -6.55 14.07 -7.56
CA SER A 130 -5.43 15.02 -7.46
C SER A 130 -4.86 15.46 -8.82
N VAL A 131 -5.33 14.88 -9.92
CA VAL A 131 -4.83 15.20 -11.27
C VAL A 131 -5.98 15.47 -12.24
N SER A 132 -5.71 16.28 -13.29
CA SER A 132 -6.69 16.54 -14.36
C SER A 132 -7.08 15.23 -15.09
N ARG A 133 -8.26 15.20 -15.70
CA ARG A 133 -8.80 14.03 -16.44
C ARG A 133 -7.82 13.44 -17.45
N LYS A 134 -7.08 14.31 -18.13
CA LYS A 134 -6.06 13.93 -19.12
C LYS A 134 -4.94 13.08 -18.53
N HIS A 135 -4.64 13.20 -17.24
CA HIS A 135 -3.53 12.54 -16.57
C HIS A 135 -3.96 11.41 -15.61
N GLN A 136 -5.25 11.16 -15.44
CA GLN A 136 -5.77 10.13 -14.51
C GLN A 136 -5.25 8.72 -14.83
N GLY A 137 -5.19 8.35 -16.12
CA GLY A 137 -4.65 7.05 -16.53
C GLY A 137 -3.17 6.87 -16.16
N VAL A 138 -2.38 7.95 -16.25
CA VAL A 138 -0.96 7.94 -15.86
C VAL A 138 -0.82 7.83 -14.34
N ALA A 139 -1.62 8.57 -13.58
CA ALA A 139 -1.61 8.51 -12.13
C ALA A 139 -2.00 7.11 -11.62
N SER A 140 -3.05 6.52 -12.18
CA SER A 140 -3.49 5.15 -11.86
C SER A 140 -2.44 4.09 -12.17
N SER A 141 -1.78 4.16 -13.33
CA SER A 141 -0.71 3.23 -13.67
C SER A 141 0.51 3.39 -12.77
N LEU A 142 0.79 4.61 -12.31
CA LEU A 142 1.86 4.88 -11.36
C LEU A 142 1.59 4.17 -10.03
N ILE A 143 0.39 4.26 -9.46
CA ILE A 143 0.02 3.56 -8.22
C ILE A 143 0.24 2.04 -8.36
N GLY A 144 -0.17 1.45 -9.50
CA GLY A 144 0.09 0.02 -9.78
C GLY A 144 1.58 -0.32 -9.81
N THR A 145 2.40 0.54 -10.41
CA THR A 145 3.86 0.37 -10.45
C THR A 145 4.49 0.49 -9.06
N LEU A 146 4.05 1.48 -8.27
CA LEU A 146 4.54 1.69 -6.90
C LEU A 146 4.24 0.51 -5.97
N ASN A 147 3.12 -0.18 -6.16
CA ASN A 147 2.81 -1.42 -5.47
C ASN A 147 3.91 -2.47 -5.70
N LEU A 148 4.27 -2.75 -6.95
CA LEU A 148 5.32 -3.73 -7.28
C LEU A 148 6.69 -3.30 -6.75
N TYR A 149 7.05 -2.03 -6.93
CA TYR A 149 8.30 -1.48 -6.39
C TYR A 149 8.36 -1.55 -4.87
N GLY A 150 7.30 -1.19 -4.18
CA GLY A 150 7.21 -1.28 -2.73
C GLY A 150 7.49 -2.70 -2.24
N ASN A 151 6.78 -3.69 -2.78
CA ASN A 151 7.00 -5.10 -2.43
C ASN A 151 8.45 -5.55 -2.65
N ALA A 152 9.05 -5.21 -3.80
CA ALA A 152 10.42 -5.59 -4.12
C ALA A 152 11.46 -4.93 -3.22
N LEU A 153 11.32 -3.61 -2.98
CA LEU A 153 12.22 -2.85 -2.11
C LEU A 153 12.13 -3.34 -0.66
N GLY A 154 10.91 -3.51 -0.16
CA GLY A 154 10.69 -4.00 1.21
C GLY A 154 11.35 -5.34 1.45
N LEU A 155 11.15 -6.28 0.54
CA LEU A 155 11.73 -7.61 0.61
C LEU A 155 13.27 -7.57 0.51
N GLY A 156 13.83 -6.76 -0.38
CA GLY A 156 15.28 -6.62 -0.55
C GLY A 156 15.96 -6.09 0.72
N VAL A 157 15.41 -5.04 1.32
CA VAL A 157 15.97 -4.48 2.57
C VAL A 157 15.80 -5.47 3.73
N ALA A 158 14.62 -6.10 3.86
CA ALA A 158 14.35 -7.06 4.92
C ALA A 158 15.28 -8.29 4.84
N ALA A 159 15.55 -8.79 3.64
CA ALA A 159 16.49 -9.89 3.42
C ALA A 159 17.94 -9.52 3.81
N THR A 160 18.32 -8.26 3.59
CA THR A 160 19.63 -7.76 4.04
C THR A 160 19.72 -7.74 5.56
N ILE A 161 18.68 -7.24 6.24
CA ILE A 161 18.60 -7.21 7.71
C ILE A 161 18.66 -8.63 8.28
N GLU A 162 17.87 -9.55 7.73
CA GLU A 162 17.88 -10.97 8.12
C GLU A 162 19.30 -11.56 8.02
N THR A 163 19.96 -11.36 6.87
CA THR A 163 21.28 -11.92 6.62
C THR A 163 22.33 -11.40 7.60
N GLU A 164 22.32 -10.11 7.92
CA GLU A 164 23.28 -9.53 8.85
C GLU A 164 23.06 -10.02 10.29
N ILE A 165 21.80 -10.18 10.71
CA ILE A 165 21.48 -10.71 12.05
C ILE A 165 21.85 -12.17 12.15
N VAL A 166 21.58 -12.99 11.13
CA VAL A 166 21.94 -14.42 11.11
C VAL A 166 23.45 -14.59 11.15
N LYS A 167 24.24 -13.78 10.42
CA LYS A 167 25.71 -13.82 10.48
C LYS A 167 26.21 -13.51 11.89
N GLY A 168 25.77 -12.41 12.49
CA GLY A 168 26.18 -12.02 13.85
C GLY A 168 25.85 -13.10 14.89
N SER A 169 24.67 -13.70 14.82
CA SER A 169 24.25 -14.78 15.73
C SER A 169 25.04 -16.09 15.51
N THR A 170 25.54 -16.33 14.30
CA THR A 170 26.38 -17.51 14.01
C THR A 170 27.77 -17.38 14.62
N GLU A 171 28.32 -16.18 14.69
CA GLU A 171 29.58 -15.88 15.37
C GLU A 171 29.47 -16.10 16.90
N ASP A 172 28.29 -15.86 17.48
CA ASP A 172 28.01 -16.10 18.90
C ASP A 172 27.72 -17.58 19.25
N GLY A 173 27.75 -18.49 18.27
CA GLY A 173 27.56 -19.94 18.49
C GLY A 173 26.13 -20.38 18.71
N SER A 174 25.13 -19.57 18.34
CA SER A 174 23.71 -19.91 18.44
C SER A 174 23.31 -21.02 17.44
N SER A 175 22.25 -21.75 17.74
CA SER A 175 21.75 -22.80 16.84
C SER A 175 21.13 -22.19 15.55
N GLN A 176 21.23 -22.94 14.44
CA GLN A 176 20.73 -22.49 13.13
C GLN A 176 19.22 -22.12 13.18
N GLY A 177 18.43 -22.82 13.97
CA GLY A 177 17.00 -22.53 14.14
C GLY A 177 16.73 -21.23 14.88
N GLU A 178 17.49 -20.95 15.95
CA GLU A 178 17.38 -19.69 16.73
C GLU A 178 17.80 -18.49 15.90
N ASN A 179 18.85 -18.64 15.09
CA ASN A 179 19.33 -17.60 14.17
C ASN A 179 18.27 -17.23 13.14
N SER A 180 17.57 -18.21 12.54
CA SER A 180 16.48 -17.97 11.60
C SER A 180 15.30 -17.25 12.23
N VAL A 181 14.91 -17.62 13.46
CA VAL A 181 13.84 -16.94 14.20
C VAL A 181 14.17 -15.48 14.47
N SER A 182 15.41 -15.21 14.90
CA SER A 182 15.87 -13.84 15.19
C SER A 182 15.90 -12.99 13.93
N GLY A 183 16.38 -13.51 12.80
CA GLY A 183 16.40 -12.84 11.53
C GLY A 183 14.98 -12.50 11.01
N TYR A 184 14.07 -13.46 11.05
CA TYR A 184 12.69 -13.25 10.62
C TYR A 184 11.93 -12.22 11.47
N ARG A 185 12.13 -12.27 12.79
CA ARG A 185 11.55 -11.27 13.70
C ARG A 185 12.07 -9.87 13.41
N ALA A 186 13.37 -9.72 13.20
CA ALA A 186 13.96 -8.42 12.89
C ALA A 186 13.42 -7.85 11.59
N ALA A 187 13.27 -8.65 10.53
CA ALA A 187 12.66 -8.25 9.29
C ALA A 187 11.19 -7.82 9.48
N LEU A 188 10.42 -8.54 10.28
CA LEU A 188 9.03 -8.20 10.59
C LEU A 188 8.90 -6.94 11.46
N TYR A 189 9.78 -6.73 12.46
CA TYR A 189 9.82 -5.49 13.23
C TYR A 189 10.23 -4.30 12.38
N PHE A 190 11.15 -4.47 11.43
CA PHE A 190 11.46 -3.46 10.44
C PHE A 190 10.23 -3.10 9.60
N GLY A 191 9.47 -4.11 9.13
CA GLY A 191 8.19 -3.91 8.45
C GLY A 191 7.19 -3.13 9.31
N ALA A 192 7.06 -3.47 10.59
CA ALA A 192 6.20 -2.72 11.53
C ALA A 192 6.66 -1.26 11.69
N GLY A 193 7.96 -1.00 11.76
CA GLY A 193 8.51 0.34 11.82
C GLY A 193 8.17 1.17 10.56
N ILE A 194 8.30 0.58 9.38
CA ILE A 194 7.91 1.20 8.10
C ILE A 194 6.41 1.49 8.07
N ALA A 195 5.57 0.54 8.50
CA ALA A 195 4.13 0.74 8.55
C ALA A 195 3.73 1.85 9.53
N ALA A 196 4.40 1.98 10.66
CA ALA A 196 4.19 3.08 11.61
C ALA A 196 4.55 4.43 10.98
N VAL A 197 5.67 4.53 10.28
CA VAL A 197 6.05 5.75 9.54
C VAL A 197 5.04 6.05 8.43
N SER A 198 4.58 5.04 7.70
CA SER A 198 3.53 5.18 6.68
C SER A 198 2.24 5.75 7.27
N LEU A 199 1.82 5.25 8.45
CA LEU A 199 0.63 5.73 9.16
C LEU A 199 0.77 7.19 9.59
N LEU A 200 1.94 7.58 10.10
CA LEU A 200 2.21 8.96 10.48
C LEU A 200 2.16 9.91 9.28
N LEU A 201 2.73 9.50 8.14
CA LEU A 201 2.68 10.27 6.90
C LEU A 201 1.25 10.39 6.37
N ASP A 202 0.46 9.31 6.44
CA ASP A 202 -0.94 9.32 6.03
C ASP A 202 -1.74 10.34 6.83
N PHE A 203 -1.66 10.31 8.17
CA PHE A 203 -2.36 11.28 9.02
C PHE A 203 -1.86 12.71 8.88
N ALA A 204 -0.56 12.91 8.62
CA ALA A 204 0.02 14.26 8.57
C ALA A 204 -0.26 14.96 7.24
N PHE A 205 -0.17 14.26 6.12
CA PHE A 205 -0.10 14.86 4.80
C PHE A 205 -1.22 14.45 3.85
N VAL A 206 -1.82 13.27 4.02
CA VAL A 206 -2.92 12.84 3.16
C VAL A 206 -4.23 13.38 3.71
N ARG A 207 -4.63 14.55 3.21
CA ARG A 207 -5.88 15.20 3.61
C ARG A 207 -6.71 15.47 2.36
N MET A 208 -7.71 14.66 2.12
CA MET A 208 -8.66 14.88 1.04
C MET A 208 -10.08 14.89 1.59
N PRO A 209 -10.76 16.06 1.65
CA PRO A 209 -12.18 16.14 1.96
C PRO A 209 -12.98 15.31 0.94
N LYS A 210 -14.10 14.75 1.36
CA LYS A 210 -14.94 13.82 0.60
C LYS A 210 -15.35 14.31 -0.80
N ASN A 211 -15.34 15.64 -1.02
CA ASN A 211 -15.79 16.28 -2.25
C ASN A 211 -14.69 17.10 -2.97
N ASP A 212 -13.44 17.01 -2.52
CA ASP A 212 -12.37 17.81 -3.13
C ASP A 212 -11.85 17.13 -4.39
N ARG A 213 -11.87 17.89 -5.48
CA ARG A 213 -11.41 17.48 -6.81
C ARG A 213 -10.39 18.49 -7.32
N GLU A 214 -9.30 18.64 -6.58
CA GLU A 214 -8.25 19.65 -6.82
C GLU A 214 -7.75 19.71 -8.28
N GLY A 215 -7.68 18.56 -8.97
CA GLY A 215 -7.22 18.51 -10.36
C GLY A 215 -8.28 18.85 -11.42
N TRP A 216 -9.49 19.26 -11.02
CA TRP A 216 -10.57 19.55 -11.95
C TRP A 216 -10.84 21.05 -12.10
N GLU A 217 -10.21 21.89 -11.29
CA GLU A 217 -10.38 23.36 -11.34
C GLU A 217 -9.84 23.93 -12.64
N GLU A 218 -8.69 23.43 -13.14
CA GLU A 218 -8.13 23.83 -14.44
C GLU A 218 -9.07 23.53 -15.62
N GLU A 219 -9.87 22.47 -15.54
CA GLU A 219 -10.78 22.06 -16.62
C GLU A 219 -12.04 22.94 -16.66
N ILE A 220 -12.43 23.53 -15.53
CA ILE A 220 -13.55 24.48 -15.46
C ILE A 220 -13.14 25.81 -16.09
N GLU A 221 -11.92 26.27 -15.83
CA GLU A 221 -11.37 27.50 -16.46
C GLU A 221 -11.18 27.33 -17.97
N ASP A 222 -10.69 26.17 -18.45
CA ASP A 222 -10.53 25.88 -19.87
C ASP A 222 -11.90 25.82 -20.58
N VAL A 223 -12.93 25.22 -19.96
CA VAL A 223 -14.28 25.15 -20.53
C VAL A 223 -14.99 26.51 -20.52
N GLU A 224 -14.74 27.36 -19.53
CA GLU A 224 -15.28 28.73 -19.53
C GLU A 224 -14.60 29.64 -20.56
N GLN A 225 -13.33 29.38 -20.92
CA GLN A 225 -12.59 30.13 -21.93
C GLN A 225 -12.89 29.67 -23.38
N GLU A 226 -13.30 28.41 -23.58
CA GLU A 226 -13.59 27.86 -24.90
C GLU A 226 -14.72 28.55 -25.65
N PRO A 227 -15.85 28.98 -25.04
CA PRO A 227 -16.90 29.72 -25.75
C PRO A 227 -16.42 31.08 -26.28
N ASP A 228 -15.53 31.77 -25.55
CA ASP A 228 -14.99 33.05 -25.98
C ASP A 228 -14.05 32.93 -27.19
N VAL A 229 -13.25 31.84 -27.25
CA VAL A 229 -12.35 31.53 -28.36
C VAL A 229 -13.15 31.14 -29.60
N LEU A 230 -14.24 30.41 -29.47
CA LEU A 230 -15.12 30.03 -30.59
C LEU A 230 -15.89 31.25 -31.14
N VAL A 231 -16.36 32.14 -30.28
CA VAL A 231 -17.02 33.36 -30.69
C VAL A 231 -16.03 34.31 -31.38
N ALA A 232 -14.81 34.46 -30.85
CA ALA A 232 -13.76 35.27 -31.48
C ALA A 232 -13.34 34.72 -32.85
N SER A 233 -13.23 33.40 -33.02
CA SER A 233 -12.91 32.76 -34.28
C SER A 233 -14.03 32.86 -35.33
N ALA A 234 -15.29 32.88 -34.89
CA ALA A 234 -16.45 33.06 -35.76
C ALA A 234 -16.57 34.51 -36.30
N ILE A 235 -16.17 35.49 -35.49
CA ILE A 235 -16.17 36.91 -35.90
C ILE A 235 -15.05 37.23 -36.89
N GLN A 236 -13.95 36.50 -36.87
CA GLN A 236 -12.78 36.69 -37.76
C GLN A 236 -12.91 36.02 -39.14
N ARG A 237 -13.99 35.30 -39.45
CA ARG A 237 -14.19 34.79 -40.82
C ARG A 237 -14.70 35.94 -41.71
N PRO A 238 -13.87 36.47 -42.65
CA PRO A 238 -14.37 37.46 -43.60
C PRO A 238 -15.41 36.82 -44.49
N SER A 239 -16.55 37.49 -44.63
CA SER A 239 -17.59 37.16 -45.60
C SER A 239 -16.97 37.09 -47.02
N ALA A 240 -16.71 35.89 -47.51
CA ALA A 240 -16.37 35.69 -48.91
C ALA A 240 -17.66 35.75 -49.70
N ALA A 241 -17.88 36.92 -50.33
CA ALA A 241 -18.84 37.10 -51.40
C ALA A 241 -18.20 36.74 -52.74
#